data_0db3d95ac2e42d6c2b2fa459dadc56c3
#
_entry.id   0db3d95ac2e42d6c2b2fa459dadc56c3
#
_cell.length_a   1.000
_cell.length_b   1.000
_cell.length_c   1.000
_cell.angle_alpha   90.00
_cell.angle_beta   90.00
_cell.angle_gamma   90.00
#
_symmetry.space_group_name_H-M   'P 1'
#
loop_
_entity.id
_entity.type
_entity.pdbx_description
1 polymer ?
#
loop_
_entity_poly.entity_id
_entity_poly.type
_entity_poly.pdbx_seq_one_letter_code
_entity_poly.pdbx_strand_id
1 'polypeptide(L)'
;MLQKKRTLKDLQNAAEFIARHIGPSAEDQQQMLSSLGCNSLQELTAQVVPEAIAMADDLAVVDGCTEAQALTELRALAEQNKVFRSFIGQGYYNTITPNVIQRNILENPAWYTAYTPYQPEISQGRLEALINFQTMVTDLTGMQMSNASMLDEGTAAAEAMSLCQRMSKSKSTRFFVDSDCLPQTIEIIKTRAEPMGVEVVVGDPASLAADTELFGLLLQYPGASGEIRNFREVIERAQQQGGLVVMAA
;
A
#
# COMPACT_ATOMS: atom_id res chain seq x y z
N MET A 1 30.27 49.47 -7.03
CA MET A 1 29.29 48.70 -7.86
C MET A 1 27.88 48.97 -7.32
N LEU A 2 27.04 49.68 -8.04
CA LEU A 2 25.65 49.90 -7.66
C LEU A 2 24.92 48.55 -7.74
N GLN A 3 24.46 48.02 -6.60
CA GLN A 3 23.60 46.80 -6.60
C GLN A 3 22.36 47.11 -7.43
N LYS A 4 22.14 46.29 -8.46
CA LYS A 4 20.93 46.35 -9.31
C LYS A 4 19.71 46.22 -8.40
N LYS A 5 18.87 47.24 -8.34
CA LYS A 5 17.64 47.21 -7.53
C LYS A 5 16.78 46.04 -8.01
N ARG A 6 16.49 45.12 -7.12
CA ARG A 6 15.55 43.99 -7.42
C ARG A 6 14.16 44.56 -7.66
N THR A 7 13.48 44.06 -8.67
CA THR A 7 12.06 44.35 -8.93
C THR A 7 11.17 43.56 -7.98
N LEU A 8 9.90 43.93 -7.84
CA LEU A 8 8.90 43.13 -7.12
C LEU A 8 8.81 41.71 -7.66
N LYS A 9 8.90 41.56 -8.99
CA LYS A 9 8.90 40.26 -9.65
C LYS A 9 10.10 39.39 -9.26
N ASP A 10 11.27 39.98 -9.13
CA ASP A 10 12.48 39.28 -8.66
C ASP A 10 12.35 38.88 -7.18
N LEU A 11 11.59 39.64 -6.40
CA LEU A 11 11.36 39.37 -4.96
C LEU A 11 10.27 38.30 -4.74
N GLN A 12 9.37 38.10 -5.67
CA GLN A 12 8.36 37.02 -5.59
C GLN A 12 8.97 35.63 -5.61
N ASN A 13 10.16 35.49 -6.23
CA ASN A 13 10.91 34.22 -6.30
C ASN A 13 10.01 33.02 -6.71
N ALA A 14 9.17 33.22 -7.73
CA ALA A 14 8.19 32.22 -8.17
C ALA A 14 8.82 30.88 -8.60
N ALA A 15 10.11 30.87 -8.94
CA ALA A 15 10.87 29.69 -9.33
C ALA A 15 11.67 29.05 -8.18
N GLU A 16 11.43 29.44 -6.93
CA GLU A 16 12.22 28.94 -5.77
C GLU A 16 12.16 27.42 -5.59
N PHE A 17 11.00 26.80 -5.90
CA PHE A 17 10.84 25.36 -5.86
C PHE A 17 11.77 24.67 -6.86
N ILE A 18 11.83 25.16 -8.08
CA ILE A 18 12.69 24.63 -9.15
C ILE A 18 14.15 24.63 -8.70
N ALA A 19 14.63 25.77 -8.19
CA ALA A 19 16.02 25.90 -7.73
C ALA A 19 16.40 24.96 -6.58
N ARG A 20 15.41 24.57 -5.76
CA ARG A 20 15.62 23.67 -4.61
C ARG A 20 15.46 22.18 -4.94
N HIS A 21 14.67 21.84 -5.98
CA HIS A 21 14.20 20.46 -6.17
C HIS A 21 14.52 19.86 -7.56
N ILE A 22 14.71 20.67 -8.59
CA ILE A 22 14.85 20.15 -9.97
C ILE A 22 16.30 19.78 -10.32
N GLY A 23 17.26 20.03 -9.45
CA GLY A 23 18.66 19.63 -9.64
C GLY A 23 19.46 20.63 -10.47
N PRO A 24 19.92 20.31 -11.71
CA PRO A 24 20.87 21.15 -12.42
C PRO A 24 20.28 22.50 -12.86
N SER A 25 21.09 23.53 -12.75
CA SER A 25 20.80 24.84 -13.34
C SER A 25 20.84 24.78 -14.89
N ALA A 26 20.34 25.83 -15.55
CA ALA A 26 20.44 25.94 -17.00
C ALA A 26 21.91 25.91 -17.50
N GLU A 27 22.85 26.45 -16.71
CA GLU A 27 24.27 26.45 -17.03
C GLU A 27 24.86 25.03 -16.88
N ASP A 28 24.50 24.31 -15.82
CA ASP A 28 24.91 22.92 -15.63
C ASP A 28 24.36 22.03 -16.75
N GLN A 29 23.09 22.21 -17.15
CA GLN A 29 22.47 21.49 -18.26
C GLN A 29 23.24 21.73 -19.57
N GLN A 30 23.63 22.98 -19.86
CA GLN A 30 24.39 23.30 -21.04
C GLN A 30 25.77 22.65 -21.05
N GLN A 31 26.44 22.61 -19.90
CA GLN A 31 27.73 21.92 -19.78
C GLN A 31 27.59 20.41 -20.01
N MET A 32 26.57 19.78 -19.42
CA MET A 32 26.28 18.35 -19.64
C MET A 32 25.95 18.04 -21.10
N LEU A 33 25.10 18.84 -21.73
CA LEU A 33 24.77 18.68 -23.15
C LEU A 33 26.01 18.82 -24.05
N SER A 34 26.85 19.81 -23.76
CA SER A 34 28.08 20.02 -24.50
C SER A 34 29.04 18.85 -24.39
N SER A 35 29.13 18.22 -23.22
CA SER A 35 29.95 17.00 -23.01
C SER A 35 29.44 15.79 -23.78
N LEU A 36 28.13 15.76 -24.08
CA LEU A 36 27.50 14.71 -24.91
C LEU A 36 27.46 15.06 -26.40
N GLY A 37 27.94 16.23 -26.80
CA GLY A 37 27.91 16.71 -28.17
C GLY A 37 26.51 17.12 -28.66
N CYS A 38 25.59 17.44 -27.71
CA CYS A 38 24.23 17.90 -27.99
C CYS A 38 24.12 19.39 -27.73
N ASN A 39 23.28 20.09 -28.51
CA ASN A 39 23.05 21.53 -28.36
C ASN A 39 21.78 21.82 -27.52
N SER A 40 20.87 20.85 -27.36
CA SER A 40 19.63 21.00 -26.63
C SER A 40 19.15 19.67 -26.05
N LEU A 41 18.24 19.75 -25.07
CA LEU A 41 17.56 18.55 -24.54
C LEU A 41 16.70 17.85 -25.61
N GLN A 42 16.11 18.62 -26.53
CA GLN A 42 15.32 18.07 -27.63
C GLN A 42 16.21 17.24 -28.56
N GLU A 43 17.41 17.72 -28.87
CA GLU A 43 18.38 16.96 -29.69
C GLU A 43 18.80 15.67 -29.00
N LEU A 44 19.11 15.73 -27.71
CA LEU A 44 19.42 14.55 -26.90
C LEU A 44 18.26 13.56 -26.87
N THR A 45 17.04 14.05 -26.63
CA THR A 45 15.83 13.22 -26.61
C THR A 45 15.62 12.53 -27.97
N ALA A 46 15.77 13.26 -29.08
CA ALA A 46 15.62 12.69 -30.42
C ALA A 46 16.67 11.62 -30.74
N GLN A 47 17.88 11.69 -30.15
CA GLN A 47 18.91 10.67 -30.32
C GLN A 47 18.69 9.42 -29.48
N VAL A 48 18.03 9.55 -28.31
CA VAL A 48 17.91 8.49 -27.31
C VAL A 48 16.55 7.78 -27.33
N VAL A 49 15.48 8.53 -27.58
CA VAL A 49 14.11 7.98 -27.57
C VAL A 49 13.75 7.45 -28.96
N PRO A 50 13.38 6.16 -29.09
CA PRO A 50 12.92 5.62 -30.37
C PRO A 50 11.69 6.38 -30.90
N GLU A 51 11.69 6.65 -32.21
CA GLU A 51 10.61 7.43 -32.87
C GLU A 51 9.22 6.84 -32.61
N ALA A 52 9.11 5.51 -32.52
CA ALA A 52 7.84 4.81 -32.29
C ALA A 52 7.16 5.12 -30.93
N ILE A 53 7.91 5.64 -29.96
CA ILE A 53 7.41 5.99 -28.62
C ILE A 53 7.63 7.47 -28.29
N ALA A 54 8.21 8.26 -29.22
CA ALA A 54 8.39 9.68 -29.04
C ALA A 54 7.04 10.39 -29.14
N MET A 55 6.74 11.27 -28.17
CA MET A 55 5.56 12.13 -28.25
C MET A 55 5.81 13.22 -29.30
N ALA A 56 4.79 13.48 -30.13
CA ALA A 56 4.86 14.51 -31.17
C ALA A 56 4.83 15.93 -30.58
N ASP A 57 4.08 16.12 -29.49
CA ASP A 57 3.87 17.41 -28.84
C ASP A 57 4.28 17.33 -27.37
N ASP A 58 4.59 18.49 -26.80
CA ASP A 58 4.82 18.62 -25.36
C ASP A 58 3.53 18.35 -24.56
N LEU A 59 3.68 17.94 -23.31
CA LEU A 59 2.54 17.74 -22.42
C LEU A 59 1.76 19.05 -22.22
N ALA A 60 0.45 19.00 -22.40
CA ALA A 60 -0.45 20.10 -22.13
C ALA A 60 -0.65 20.30 -20.60
N VAL A 61 0.38 20.77 -19.92
CA VAL A 61 0.33 21.08 -18.50
C VAL A 61 0.23 22.58 -18.28
N VAL A 62 -0.42 22.96 -17.20
CA VAL A 62 -0.49 24.36 -16.77
C VAL A 62 0.86 24.86 -16.26
N ASP A 63 1.06 26.16 -16.25
CA ASP A 63 2.26 26.78 -15.67
C ASP A 63 2.39 26.42 -14.17
N GLY A 64 3.63 26.38 -13.69
CA GLY A 64 3.92 26.16 -12.28
C GLY A 64 3.37 27.28 -11.40
N CYS A 65 2.92 26.91 -10.20
CA CYS A 65 2.46 27.89 -9.20
C CYS A 65 3.43 27.99 -8.02
N THR A 66 3.27 29.03 -7.19
CA THR A 66 4.01 29.15 -5.93
C THR A 66 3.48 28.16 -4.89
N GLU A 67 4.30 27.85 -3.88
CA GLU A 67 3.86 26.99 -2.75
C GLU A 67 2.59 27.52 -2.07
N ALA A 68 2.48 28.84 -1.89
CA ALA A 68 1.29 29.45 -1.29
C ALA A 68 0.03 29.26 -2.15
N GLN A 69 0.17 29.35 -3.48
CA GLN A 69 -0.94 29.06 -4.41
C GLN A 69 -1.33 27.59 -4.37
N ALA A 70 -0.36 26.68 -4.44
CA ALA A 70 -0.61 25.24 -4.35
C ALA A 70 -1.34 24.86 -3.06
N LEU A 71 -0.93 25.36 -1.91
CA LEU A 71 -1.61 25.16 -0.63
C LEU A 71 -3.02 25.73 -0.60
N THR A 72 -3.24 26.90 -1.23
CA THR A 72 -4.57 27.52 -1.33
C THR A 72 -5.50 26.68 -2.19
N GLU A 73 -5.03 26.20 -3.35
CA GLU A 73 -5.78 25.33 -4.24
C GLU A 73 -6.11 23.99 -3.59
N LEU A 74 -5.13 23.35 -2.95
CA LEU A 74 -5.35 22.10 -2.21
C LEU A 74 -6.37 22.25 -1.09
N ARG A 75 -6.33 23.38 -0.37
CA ARG A 75 -7.34 23.69 0.67
C ARG A 75 -8.72 23.85 0.06
N ALA A 76 -8.84 24.60 -1.05
CA ALA A 76 -10.10 24.79 -1.74
C ALA A 76 -10.68 23.46 -2.26
N LEU A 77 -9.83 22.53 -2.73
CA LEU A 77 -10.25 21.19 -3.10
C LEU A 77 -10.70 20.37 -1.88
N ALA A 78 -9.95 20.42 -0.79
CA ALA A 78 -10.27 19.72 0.45
C ALA A 78 -11.60 20.20 1.06
N GLU A 79 -11.92 21.50 0.99
CA GLU A 79 -13.15 22.10 1.50
C GLU A 79 -14.41 21.69 0.70
N GLN A 80 -14.26 21.11 -0.49
CA GLN A 80 -15.38 20.52 -1.24
C GLN A 80 -15.84 19.19 -0.65
N ASN A 81 -15.01 18.52 0.16
CA ASN A 81 -15.40 17.30 0.84
C ASN A 81 -16.42 17.60 1.94
N LYS A 82 -17.44 16.77 2.01
CA LYS A 82 -18.44 16.83 3.09
C LYS A 82 -18.15 15.71 4.08
N VAL A 83 -17.80 16.08 5.31
CA VAL A 83 -17.56 15.12 6.38
C VAL A 83 -18.90 14.66 6.92
N PHE A 84 -19.33 13.48 6.51
CA PHE A 84 -20.55 12.83 7.01
C PHE A 84 -20.26 11.91 8.19
N ARG A 85 -21.28 11.64 8.98
CA ARG A 85 -21.22 10.53 9.94
C ARG A 85 -21.29 9.22 9.16
N SER A 86 -20.23 8.40 9.23
CA SER A 86 -20.16 7.13 8.53
C SER A 86 -20.92 6.04 9.27
N PHE A 87 -21.72 5.27 8.53
CA PHE A 87 -22.43 4.06 9.00
C PHE A 87 -22.13 2.87 8.07
N ILE A 88 -21.05 2.92 7.31
CA ILE A 88 -20.70 1.87 6.35
C ILE A 88 -20.42 0.55 7.09
N GLY A 89 -19.63 0.58 8.16
CA GLY A 89 -19.24 -0.62 8.90
C GLY A 89 -18.33 -1.56 8.09
N GLN A 90 -18.39 -2.86 8.37
CA GLN A 90 -17.69 -3.91 7.61
C GLN A 90 -16.18 -3.67 7.44
N GLY A 91 -15.49 -3.32 8.55
CA GLY A 91 -14.05 -3.00 8.54
C GLY A 91 -13.73 -1.51 8.42
N TYR A 92 -14.69 -0.65 8.04
CA TYR A 92 -14.51 0.80 7.89
C TYR A 92 -15.10 1.58 9.07
N TYR A 93 -14.67 1.24 10.28
CA TYR A 93 -15.11 1.92 11.49
C TYR A 93 -14.22 3.12 11.79
N ASN A 94 -14.83 4.19 12.32
CA ASN A 94 -14.06 5.33 12.80
C ASN A 94 -13.23 4.93 14.03
N THR A 95 -12.03 5.47 14.11
CA THR A 95 -11.12 5.28 15.22
C THR A 95 -10.73 6.62 15.83
N ILE A 96 -10.32 6.59 17.10
CA ILE A 96 -9.77 7.77 17.78
C ILE A 96 -8.24 7.62 17.78
N THR A 97 -7.55 8.50 17.07
CA THR A 97 -6.10 8.52 17.04
C THR A 97 -5.56 9.24 18.27
N PRO A 98 -4.80 8.58 19.17
CA PRO A 98 -4.14 9.24 20.28
C PRO A 98 -3.21 10.34 19.79
N ASN A 99 -3.21 11.51 20.45
CA ASN A 99 -2.40 12.65 20.04
C ASN A 99 -0.90 12.36 20.01
N VAL A 100 -0.41 11.48 20.90
CA VAL A 100 0.99 11.05 20.91
C VAL A 100 1.35 10.25 19.66
N ILE A 101 0.46 9.41 19.16
CA ILE A 101 0.65 8.66 17.91
C ILE A 101 0.61 9.62 16.72
N GLN A 102 -0.37 10.52 16.68
CA GLN A 102 -0.46 11.52 15.63
C GLN A 102 0.85 12.30 15.50
N ARG A 103 1.30 12.92 16.60
CA ARG A 103 2.46 13.80 16.60
C ARG A 103 3.79 13.06 16.38
N ASN A 104 3.98 11.93 17.06
CA ASN A 104 5.29 11.27 17.13
C ASN A 104 5.48 10.19 16.04
N ILE A 105 4.42 9.73 15.42
CA ILE A 105 4.46 8.71 14.37
C ILE A 105 3.96 9.30 13.04
N LEU A 106 2.70 9.73 12.96
CA LEU A 106 2.09 10.15 11.70
C LEU A 106 2.68 11.45 11.14
N GLU A 107 3.08 12.39 12.00
CA GLU A 107 3.69 13.66 11.61
C GLU A 107 5.23 13.61 11.56
N ASN A 108 5.83 12.50 11.97
CA ASN A 108 7.28 12.36 12.03
C ASN A 108 7.84 11.86 10.69
N PRO A 109 8.68 12.65 9.98
CA PRO A 109 9.21 12.25 8.67
C PRO A 109 10.06 10.99 8.70
N ALA A 110 10.67 10.63 9.81
CA ALA A 110 11.39 9.37 9.97
C ALA A 110 10.47 8.15 9.84
N TRP A 111 9.19 8.29 10.20
CA TRP A 111 8.19 7.23 10.08
C TRP A 111 7.41 7.26 8.77
N TYR A 112 6.96 8.43 8.29
CA TYR A 112 6.19 8.48 7.06
C TYR A 112 7.03 8.42 5.78
N THR A 113 8.37 8.50 5.88
CA THR A 113 9.23 8.19 4.75
C THR A 113 9.12 6.68 4.46
N ALA A 114 8.33 6.35 3.45
CA ALA A 114 7.93 4.97 3.16
C ALA A 114 9.00 4.21 2.38
N TYR A 115 10.19 4.03 2.95
CA TYR A 115 11.20 3.16 2.35
C TYR A 115 10.97 1.72 2.77
N THR A 116 10.75 0.85 1.79
CA THR A 116 10.65 -0.60 2.02
C THR A 116 12.00 -1.13 2.49
N PRO A 117 12.05 -1.95 3.57
CA PRO A 117 13.30 -2.36 4.20
C PRO A 117 14.03 -3.48 3.41
N TYR A 118 14.36 -3.22 2.15
CA TYR A 118 15.15 -4.15 1.33
C TYR A 118 16.60 -4.29 1.81
N GLN A 119 17.13 -3.23 2.41
CA GLN A 119 18.50 -3.19 2.96
C GLN A 119 18.42 -3.16 4.49
N PRO A 120 18.63 -4.31 5.16
CA PRO A 120 18.51 -4.40 6.62
C PRO A 120 19.43 -3.41 7.36
N GLU A 121 20.61 -3.15 6.81
CA GLU A 121 21.61 -2.27 7.41
C GLU A 121 21.10 -0.84 7.61
N ILE A 122 20.28 -0.35 6.69
CA ILE A 122 19.69 1.00 6.74
C ILE A 122 18.38 0.99 7.54
N SER A 123 17.70 -0.14 7.60
CA SER A 123 16.32 -0.26 8.08
C SER A 123 16.17 -0.97 9.41
N GLN A 124 17.23 -1.07 10.22
CA GLN A 124 17.24 -1.87 11.47
C GLN A 124 16.10 -1.50 12.42
N GLY A 125 15.88 -0.21 12.68
CA GLY A 125 14.80 0.25 13.56
C GLY A 125 13.39 -0.08 13.00
N ARG A 126 13.21 -0.04 11.69
CA ARG A 126 11.94 -0.42 11.05
C ARG A 126 11.70 -1.92 11.14
N LEU A 127 12.73 -2.75 10.95
CA LEU A 127 12.65 -4.20 11.13
C LEU A 127 12.33 -4.58 12.57
N GLU A 128 12.92 -3.89 13.55
CA GLU A 128 12.58 -4.06 14.96
C GLU A 128 11.10 -3.73 15.23
N ALA A 129 10.58 -2.64 14.67
CA ALA A 129 9.19 -2.28 14.80
C ALA A 129 8.25 -3.35 14.18
N LEU A 130 8.62 -3.92 13.03
CA LEU A 130 7.85 -5.01 12.40
C LEU A 130 7.82 -6.27 13.26
N ILE A 131 8.95 -6.67 13.83
CA ILE A 131 9.03 -7.83 14.74
C ILE A 131 8.21 -7.57 16.00
N ASN A 132 8.28 -6.39 16.59
CA ASN A 132 7.48 -6.02 17.75
C ASN A 132 5.97 -6.07 17.43
N PHE A 133 5.55 -5.60 16.26
CA PHE A 133 4.17 -5.72 15.81
C PHE A 133 3.72 -7.19 15.71
N GLN A 134 4.52 -8.04 15.04
CA GLN A 134 4.22 -9.46 14.92
C GLN A 134 4.11 -10.17 16.28
N THR A 135 5.05 -9.88 17.18
CA THR A 135 5.03 -10.41 18.55
C THR A 135 3.78 -9.97 19.29
N MET A 136 3.44 -8.69 19.25
CA MET A 136 2.24 -8.16 19.89
C MET A 136 0.96 -8.85 19.37
N VAL A 137 0.83 -9.01 18.06
CA VAL A 137 -0.35 -9.66 17.47
C VAL A 137 -0.43 -11.13 17.87
N THR A 138 0.68 -11.87 17.83
CA THR A 138 0.69 -13.27 18.26
C THR A 138 0.36 -13.42 19.75
N ASP A 139 0.86 -12.55 20.62
CA ASP A 139 0.54 -12.55 22.05
C ASP A 139 -0.92 -12.22 22.32
N LEU A 140 -1.51 -11.27 21.59
CA LEU A 140 -2.91 -10.89 21.75
C LEU A 140 -3.90 -11.95 21.22
N THR A 141 -3.53 -12.65 20.16
CA THR A 141 -4.42 -13.60 19.47
C THR A 141 -4.19 -15.06 19.86
N GLY A 142 -3.02 -15.37 20.42
CA GLY A 142 -2.59 -16.75 20.68
C GLY A 142 -2.23 -17.53 19.40
N MET A 143 -2.10 -16.86 18.27
CA MET A 143 -1.69 -17.46 16.99
C MET A 143 -0.19 -17.77 17.00
N GLN A 144 0.22 -18.76 16.22
CA GLN A 144 1.64 -19.17 16.14
C GLN A 144 2.48 -18.18 15.33
N MET A 145 1.89 -17.47 14.40
CA MET A 145 2.55 -16.56 13.47
C MET A 145 1.60 -15.41 13.11
N SER A 146 2.16 -14.24 12.90
CA SER A 146 1.48 -13.07 12.35
C SER A 146 2.25 -12.55 11.14
N ASN A 147 1.54 -12.00 10.16
CA ASN A 147 2.15 -11.18 9.12
C ASN A 147 2.38 -9.74 9.63
N ALA A 148 3.08 -8.94 8.85
CA ALA A 148 3.28 -7.51 9.11
C ALA A 148 3.54 -6.77 7.79
N SER A 149 3.29 -5.46 7.78
CA SER A 149 3.62 -4.57 6.66
C SER A 149 2.96 -4.95 5.34
N MET A 150 1.71 -5.40 5.40
CA MET A 150 0.89 -5.63 4.21
C MET A 150 0.18 -4.34 3.81
N LEU A 151 -0.28 -4.26 2.54
CA LEU A 151 -0.94 -3.07 2.01
C LEU A 151 -2.26 -2.77 2.76
N ASP A 152 -3.09 -3.78 2.90
CA ASP A 152 -4.38 -3.75 3.59
C ASP A 152 -4.83 -5.16 4.02
N GLU A 153 -5.98 -5.24 4.70
CA GLU A 153 -6.53 -6.51 5.19
C GLU A 153 -6.87 -7.50 4.08
N GLY A 154 -7.50 -7.02 3.00
CA GLY A 154 -7.88 -7.87 1.88
C GLY A 154 -6.68 -8.43 1.13
N THR A 155 -5.65 -7.60 0.91
CA THR A 155 -4.38 -8.03 0.33
C THR A 155 -3.65 -9.00 1.25
N ALA A 156 -3.65 -8.76 2.57
CA ALA A 156 -3.05 -9.67 3.54
C ALA A 156 -3.70 -11.06 3.48
N ALA A 157 -5.03 -11.13 3.37
CA ALA A 157 -5.76 -12.39 3.22
C ALA A 157 -5.44 -13.10 1.90
N ALA A 158 -5.34 -12.37 0.78
CA ALA A 158 -4.97 -12.93 -0.52
C ALA A 158 -3.51 -13.41 -0.56
N GLU A 159 -2.59 -12.69 0.06
CA GLU A 159 -1.19 -13.15 0.22
C GLU A 159 -1.10 -14.39 1.10
N ALA A 160 -1.93 -14.47 2.16
CA ALA A 160 -2.01 -15.66 2.99
C ALA A 160 -2.54 -16.88 2.22
N MET A 161 -3.53 -16.72 1.32
CA MET A 161 -3.96 -17.77 0.40
C MET A 161 -2.79 -18.26 -0.46
N SER A 162 -2.02 -17.36 -1.06
CA SER A 162 -0.85 -17.70 -1.88
C SER A 162 0.23 -18.41 -1.06
N LEU A 163 0.43 -18.01 0.18
CA LEU A 163 1.34 -18.69 1.12
C LEU A 163 0.85 -20.09 1.44
N CYS A 164 -0.44 -20.26 1.74
CA CYS A 164 -1.04 -21.56 1.99
C CYS A 164 -0.85 -22.51 0.80
N GLN A 165 -1.10 -22.04 -0.43
CA GLN A 165 -0.92 -22.84 -1.64
C GLN A 165 0.51 -23.38 -1.78
N ARG A 166 1.51 -22.55 -1.48
CA ARG A 166 2.93 -22.95 -1.59
C ARG A 166 3.40 -23.85 -0.47
N MET A 167 2.86 -23.69 0.73
CA MET A 167 3.36 -24.35 1.94
C MET A 167 2.53 -25.56 2.40
N SER A 168 1.30 -25.70 1.91
CA SER A 168 0.42 -26.81 2.27
C SER A 168 0.96 -28.16 1.76
N LYS A 169 0.68 -29.19 2.53
CA LYS A 169 0.93 -30.60 2.14
C LYS A 169 -0.19 -31.17 1.29
N SER A 170 -1.37 -30.53 1.28
CA SER A 170 -2.52 -30.93 0.45
C SER A 170 -2.22 -30.69 -1.04
N LYS A 171 -2.73 -31.58 -1.88
CA LYS A 171 -2.67 -31.45 -3.35
C LYS A 171 -3.92 -30.78 -3.94
N SER A 172 -4.86 -30.40 -3.09
CA SER A 172 -6.06 -29.70 -3.50
C SER A 172 -5.73 -28.35 -4.15
N THR A 173 -6.58 -27.90 -5.07
CA THR A 173 -6.55 -26.56 -5.66
C THR A 173 -7.56 -25.62 -5.00
N ARG A 174 -8.26 -26.10 -3.96
CA ARG A 174 -9.34 -25.37 -3.30
C ARG A 174 -8.87 -24.64 -2.04
N PHE A 175 -9.29 -23.36 -1.95
CA PHE A 175 -9.15 -22.51 -0.78
C PHE A 175 -10.53 -22.14 -0.25
N PHE A 176 -10.79 -22.45 1.01
CA PHE A 176 -12.07 -22.10 1.64
C PHE A 176 -12.00 -20.74 2.29
N VAL A 177 -13.08 -19.96 2.15
CA VAL A 177 -13.23 -18.65 2.79
C VAL A 177 -14.55 -18.64 3.55
N ASP A 178 -14.47 -18.31 4.82
CA ASP A 178 -15.65 -18.11 5.66
C ASP A 178 -16.55 -17.02 5.08
N SER A 179 -17.82 -17.32 4.89
CA SER A 179 -18.83 -16.37 4.38
C SER A 179 -19.03 -15.16 5.30
N ASP A 180 -18.57 -15.24 6.56
CA ASP A 180 -18.59 -14.15 7.52
C ASP A 180 -17.34 -13.25 7.47
N CYS A 181 -16.42 -13.51 6.53
CA CYS A 181 -15.37 -12.56 6.18
C CYS A 181 -15.97 -11.30 5.56
N LEU A 182 -15.24 -10.18 5.68
CA LEU A 182 -15.69 -8.92 5.09
C LEU A 182 -15.81 -9.06 3.56
N PRO A 183 -16.90 -8.55 2.93
CA PRO A 183 -17.17 -8.75 1.52
C PRO A 183 -16.03 -8.33 0.59
N GLN A 184 -15.39 -7.21 0.86
CA GLN A 184 -14.24 -6.73 0.09
C GLN A 184 -13.05 -7.69 0.16
N THR A 185 -12.81 -8.33 1.31
CA THR A 185 -11.75 -9.32 1.49
C THR A 185 -12.03 -10.55 0.62
N ILE A 186 -13.28 -11.03 0.60
CA ILE A 186 -13.70 -12.15 -0.24
C ILE A 186 -13.46 -11.84 -1.72
N GLU A 187 -13.85 -10.66 -2.20
CA GLU A 187 -13.67 -10.27 -3.60
C GLU A 187 -12.20 -10.10 -4.01
N ILE A 188 -11.35 -9.58 -3.14
CA ILE A 188 -9.90 -9.50 -3.38
C ILE A 188 -9.29 -10.90 -3.50
N ILE A 189 -9.68 -11.83 -2.61
CA ILE A 189 -9.23 -13.22 -2.68
C ILE A 189 -9.64 -13.87 -4.01
N LYS A 190 -10.90 -13.73 -4.43
CA LYS A 190 -11.38 -14.25 -5.72
C LYS A 190 -10.60 -13.69 -6.90
N THR A 191 -10.39 -12.36 -6.91
CA THR A 191 -9.63 -11.68 -7.96
C THR A 191 -8.19 -12.20 -8.08
N ARG A 192 -7.55 -12.46 -6.93
CA ARG A 192 -6.18 -13.00 -6.91
C ARG A 192 -6.14 -14.49 -7.22
N ALA A 193 -7.16 -15.24 -6.88
CA ALA A 193 -7.26 -16.69 -7.08
C ALA A 193 -7.42 -17.06 -8.55
N GLU A 194 -8.23 -16.29 -9.30
CA GLU A 194 -8.60 -16.60 -10.70
C GLU A 194 -7.38 -16.82 -11.62
N PRO A 195 -6.41 -15.91 -11.75
CA PRO A 195 -5.25 -16.09 -12.60
C PRO A 195 -4.29 -17.18 -12.11
N MET A 196 -4.40 -17.60 -10.84
CA MET A 196 -3.60 -18.68 -10.27
C MET A 196 -4.25 -20.06 -10.41
N GLY A 197 -5.46 -20.15 -10.97
CA GLY A 197 -6.23 -21.39 -11.10
C GLY A 197 -6.67 -21.97 -9.74
N VAL A 198 -6.83 -21.12 -8.72
CA VAL A 198 -7.31 -21.50 -7.39
C VAL A 198 -8.84 -21.44 -7.37
N GLU A 199 -9.47 -22.51 -6.94
CA GLU A 199 -10.91 -22.56 -6.70
C GLU A 199 -11.22 -22.02 -5.30
N VAL A 200 -11.90 -20.86 -5.23
CA VAL A 200 -12.33 -20.26 -3.97
C VAL A 200 -13.72 -20.75 -3.61
N VAL A 201 -13.84 -21.45 -2.49
CA VAL A 201 -15.10 -21.94 -1.94
C VAL A 201 -15.51 -21.04 -0.77
N VAL A 202 -16.58 -20.26 -0.96
CA VAL A 202 -17.12 -19.38 0.10
C VAL A 202 -18.32 -20.06 0.74
N GLY A 203 -18.32 -20.16 2.08
CA GLY A 203 -19.41 -20.83 2.80
C GLY A 203 -19.30 -20.69 4.33
N ASP A 204 -20.28 -21.28 5.01
CA ASP A 204 -20.22 -21.39 6.47
C ASP A 204 -19.28 -22.56 6.86
N PRO A 205 -18.25 -22.30 7.68
CA PRO A 205 -17.33 -23.32 8.16
C PRO A 205 -18.02 -24.50 8.87
N ALA A 206 -19.15 -24.25 9.52
CA ALA A 206 -19.91 -25.31 10.21
C ALA A 206 -20.58 -26.29 9.24
N SER A 207 -20.87 -25.85 8.03
CA SER A 207 -21.49 -26.68 6.98
C SER A 207 -20.48 -27.33 6.03
N LEU A 208 -19.17 -27.07 6.22
CA LEU A 208 -18.10 -27.64 5.40
C LEU A 208 -18.05 -29.18 5.58
N ALA A 209 -18.25 -29.91 4.48
CA ALA A 209 -18.23 -31.39 4.51
C ALA A 209 -16.87 -31.90 5.02
N ALA A 210 -16.93 -32.98 5.82
CA ALA A 210 -15.74 -33.51 6.51
C ALA A 210 -14.67 -34.04 5.56
N ASP A 211 -15.05 -34.47 4.36
CA ASP A 211 -14.18 -35.03 3.31
C ASP A 211 -13.69 -33.99 2.30
N THR A 212 -13.99 -32.70 2.51
CA THR A 212 -13.57 -31.65 1.60
C THR A 212 -12.06 -31.42 1.73
N GLU A 213 -11.33 -31.77 0.68
CA GLU A 213 -9.89 -31.48 0.61
C GLU A 213 -9.63 -30.02 0.26
N LEU A 214 -8.81 -29.35 1.10
CA LEU A 214 -8.42 -27.97 0.96
C LEU A 214 -6.90 -27.83 1.12
N PHE A 215 -6.27 -26.91 0.40
CA PHE A 215 -4.89 -26.55 0.72
C PHE A 215 -4.81 -25.52 1.84
N GLY A 216 -5.89 -24.80 2.10
CA GLY A 216 -6.00 -23.84 3.18
C GLY A 216 -7.40 -23.28 3.33
N LEU A 217 -7.60 -22.60 4.43
CA LEU A 217 -8.84 -21.88 4.70
C LEU A 217 -8.59 -20.56 5.42
N LEU A 218 -9.45 -19.59 5.16
CA LEU A 218 -9.52 -18.31 5.85
C LEU A 218 -10.77 -18.26 6.72
N LEU A 219 -10.58 -17.99 7.99
CA LEU A 219 -11.62 -17.68 8.96
C LEU A 219 -11.46 -16.24 9.41
N GLN A 220 -12.53 -15.58 9.87
CA GLN A 220 -12.46 -14.23 10.43
C GLN A 220 -13.10 -14.18 11.81
N TYR A 221 -12.41 -13.52 12.75
CA TYR A 221 -12.92 -13.34 14.10
C TYR A 221 -12.40 -12.04 14.73
N PRO A 222 -13.34 -11.09 15.06
CA PRO A 222 -14.78 -11.18 14.77
C PRO A 222 -15.08 -11.08 13.28
N GLY A 223 -16.11 -11.79 12.83
CA GLY A 223 -16.62 -11.70 11.46
C GLY A 223 -17.51 -10.49 11.22
N ALA A 224 -18.02 -10.34 9.99
CA ALA A 224 -18.91 -9.24 9.61
C ALA A 224 -20.22 -9.20 10.44
N SER A 225 -20.73 -10.36 10.87
CA SER A 225 -21.90 -10.48 11.73
C SER A 225 -21.65 -10.08 13.18
N GLY A 226 -20.40 -10.12 13.64
CA GLY A 226 -20.02 -9.95 15.05
C GLY A 226 -20.39 -11.14 15.94
N GLU A 227 -20.79 -12.27 15.36
CA GLU A 227 -21.13 -13.48 16.11
C GLU A 227 -19.91 -14.10 16.79
N ILE A 228 -20.07 -14.57 18.02
CA ILE A 228 -19.04 -15.32 18.74
C ILE A 228 -19.11 -16.79 18.30
N ARG A 229 -18.10 -17.25 17.58
CA ARG A 229 -18.05 -18.58 16.95
C ARG A 229 -16.85 -19.38 17.45
N ASN A 230 -17.03 -20.71 17.51
CA ASN A 230 -15.94 -21.62 17.84
C ASN A 230 -15.51 -22.39 16.59
N PHE A 231 -14.28 -22.13 16.15
CA PHE A 231 -13.70 -22.72 14.94
C PHE A 231 -12.82 -23.95 15.21
N ARG A 232 -12.70 -24.41 16.45
CA ARG A 232 -11.75 -25.49 16.82
C ARG A 232 -11.89 -26.72 15.95
N GLU A 233 -13.12 -27.22 15.75
CA GLU A 233 -13.36 -28.46 15.00
C GLU A 233 -12.95 -28.32 13.53
N VAL A 234 -13.30 -27.23 12.86
CA VAL A 234 -12.93 -27.01 11.45
C VAL A 234 -11.43 -26.81 11.29
N ILE A 235 -10.76 -26.15 12.25
CA ILE A 235 -9.32 -25.96 12.27
C ILE A 235 -8.59 -27.30 12.39
N GLU A 236 -8.94 -28.11 13.39
CA GLU A 236 -8.33 -29.43 13.62
C GLU A 236 -8.49 -30.35 12.41
N ARG A 237 -9.67 -30.36 11.81
CA ARG A 237 -9.96 -31.15 10.62
C ARG A 237 -9.14 -30.73 9.40
N ALA A 238 -9.07 -29.42 9.11
CA ALA A 238 -8.27 -28.90 8.00
C ALA A 238 -6.77 -29.24 8.17
N GLN A 239 -6.24 -29.11 9.38
CA GLN A 239 -4.84 -29.42 9.69
C GLN A 239 -4.55 -30.92 9.56
N GLN A 240 -5.47 -31.79 9.97
CA GLN A 240 -5.34 -33.27 9.80
C GLN A 240 -5.27 -33.66 8.32
N GLN A 241 -5.93 -32.92 7.43
CA GLN A 241 -5.89 -33.11 5.98
C GLN A 241 -4.68 -32.43 5.31
N GLY A 242 -3.80 -31.81 6.08
CA GLY A 242 -2.61 -31.13 5.57
C GLY A 242 -2.87 -29.71 5.05
N GLY A 243 -4.07 -29.18 5.21
CA GLY A 243 -4.41 -27.80 4.91
C GLY A 243 -3.87 -26.82 5.96
N LEU A 244 -3.66 -25.57 5.57
CA LEU A 244 -3.23 -24.49 6.46
C LEU A 244 -4.42 -23.60 6.83
N VAL A 245 -4.38 -23.04 8.03
CA VAL A 245 -5.43 -22.19 8.57
C VAL A 245 -4.95 -20.77 8.75
N VAL A 246 -5.69 -19.83 8.23
CA VAL A 246 -5.47 -18.39 8.38
C VAL A 246 -6.63 -17.80 9.17
N MET A 247 -6.30 -16.94 10.12
CA MET A 247 -7.27 -16.17 10.89
C MET A 247 -7.11 -14.69 10.57
N ALA A 248 -8.14 -14.05 10.04
CA ALA A 248 -8.27 -12.60 10.01
C ALA A 248 -8.79 -12.15 11.38
N ALA A 249 -7.99 -11.36 12.13
CA ALA A 249 -8.24 -10.96 13.50
C ALA A 249 -8.24 -9.43 13.69
#